data_bed0961488db86782591a046a52af84c
#
_entry.id   bed0961488db86782591a046a52af84c
#
_cell.length_a   1.000
_cell.length_b   1.000
_cell.length_c   1.000
_cell.angle_alpha   90.00
_cell.angle_beta   90.00
_cell.angle_gamma   90.00
#
_symmetry.space_group_name_H-M   'P 1'
#
loop_
_entity.id
_entity.type
_entity.pdbx_description
1 polymer ?
#
loop_
_entity_poly.entity_id
_entity_poly.type
_entity_poly.pdbx_seq_one_letter_code
_entity_poly.pdbx_strand_id
1 'polypeptide(L)'
;MPKFQLKSTLSILSLALLSACSLVKYQPIAGIDAVDLKQGYRFETSKLQREDDDDTLIVVMFSGGGTRAAALGYGVLEQLNQQQVTIGGKRKSLLANVDVVVGVSGGSVLAAYFALKGEDTIPLFYKRFLHQNFQRQVIKQAFSMSNLPRLASPEYGRGDLLQEQFENYLFGKATFRDLEKHSKGPFAIISATDMGIGERFNFTQEYFDPMCIDLGNLRIARAVAASSSVPMVFAPITLNNNGGRCNYTPP
;
A
#
# COMPACT_ATOMS: atom_id res chain seq x y z
N MET A 1 0.00 22.84 -53.59
CA MET A 1 1.08 22.29 -52.75
C MET A 1 0.78 22.11 -51.24
N PRO A 2 -0.40 22.41 -50.69
CA PRO A 2 -0.64 22.16 -49.25
C PRO A 2 -1.07 20.71 -48.88
N LYS A 3 -1.56 19.93 -49.84
CA LYS A 3 -2.08 18.56 -49.55
C LYS A 3 -0.99 17.52 -49.22
N PHE A 4 0.26 17.75 -49.59
CA PHE A 4 1.37 16.81 -49.33
C PHE A 4 1.91 16.96 -47.90
N GLN A 5 1.94 18.18 -47.38
CA GLN A 5 2.38 18.42 -46.00
C GLN A 5 1.39 17.86 -44.95
N LEU A 6 0.09 17.92 -45.24
CA LEU A 6 -0.95 17.41 -44.30
C LEU A 6 -0.88 15.89 -44.18
N LYS A 7 -0.58 15.15 -45.26
CA LYS A 7 -0.45 13.68 -45.20
C LYS A 7 0.83 13.25 -44.45
N SER A 8 1.91 13.99 -44.60
CA SER A 8 3.17 13.74 -43.90
C SER A 8 3.05 14.00 -42.40
N THR A 9 2.40 15.08 -41.99
CA THR A 9 2.17 15.38 -40.57
C THR A 9 1.20 14.39 -39.91
N LEU A 10 0.18 13.90 -40.63
CA LEU A 10 -0.73 12.88 -40.12
C LEU A 10 -0.03 11.54 -39.92
N SER A 11 0.87 11.15 -40.84
CA SER A 11 1.65 9.90 -40.72
C SER A 11 2.64 9.97 -39.56
N ILE A 12 3.30 11.09 -39.33
CA ILE A 12 4.24 11.27 -38.22
C ILE A 12 3.48 11.23 -36.88
N LEU A 13 2.29 11.85 -36.82
CA LEU A 13 1.43 11.82 -35.63
C LEU A 13 0.94 10.40 -35.33
N SER A 14 0.59 9.61 -36.37
CA SER A 14 0.19 8.20 -36.22
C SER A 14 1.35 7.32 -35.75
N LEU A 15 2.56 7.51 -36.24
CA LEU A 15 3.74 6.78 -35.74
C LEU A 15 4.09 7.14 -34.30
N ALA A 16 3.95 8.41 -33.92
CA ALA A 16 4.16 8.86 -32.54
C ALA A 16 3.13 8.29 -31.58
N LEU A 17 1.88 8.10 -32.01
CA LEU A 17 0.83 7.45 -31.21
C LEU A 17 1.06 5.94 -31.04
N LEU A 18 1.64 5.27 -32.04
CA LEU A 18 1.96 3.83 -31.96
C LEU A 18 3.16 3.54 -31.05
N SER A 19 4.10 4.46 -30.91
CA SER A 19 5.23 4.31 -29.98
C SER A 19 4.87 4.58 -28.51
N ALA A 20 3.72 5.19 -28.23
CA ALA A 20 3.26 5.46 -26.86
C ALA A 20 2.86 4.19 -26.08
N CYS A 21 2.54 3.09 -26.77
CA CYS A 21 2.09 1.84 -26.16
C CYS A 21 3.15 1.06 -25.38
N SER A 22 4.44 1.47 -25.42
CA SER A 22 5.54 0.73 -24.77
C SER A 22 6.22 1.47 -23.62
N LEU A 23 5.71 2.61 -23.19
CA LEU A 23 6.40 3.50 -22.22
C LEU A 23 6.39 2.98 -20.78
N VAL A 24 5.47 2.09 -20.43
CA VAL A 24 5.38 1.49 -19.10
C VAL A 24 5.10 0.00 -19.26
N LYS A 25 5.95 -0.83 -18.65
CA LYS A 25 5.73 -2.28 -18.55
C LYS A 25 5.34 -2.65 -17.15
N TYR A 26 4.24 -3.40 -17.00
CA TYR A 26 3.88 -4.04 -15.75
C TYR A 26 4.98 -5.03 -15.34
N GLN A 27 5.44 -4.93 -14.11
CA GLN A 27 6.35 -5.91 -13.51
C GLN A 27 5.54 -6.76 -12.54
N PRO A 28 5.25 -8.02 -12.87
CA PRO A 28 4.53 -8.91 -11.97
C PRO A 28 5.34 -9.15 -10.70
N ILE A 29 4.64 -9.35 -9.60
CA ILE A 29 5.26 -9.76 -8.34
C ILE A 29 5.77 -11.18 -8.50
N ALA A 30 6.91 -11.49 -7.89
CA ALA A 30 7.50 -12.83 -7.95
C ALA A 30 6.53 -13.89 -7.42
N GLY A 31 6.41 -15.01 -8.14
CA GLY A 31 5.70 -16.19 -7.68
C GLY A 31 6.50 -16.96 -6.63
N ILE A 32 5.80 -17.84 -5.91
CA ILE A 32 6.40 -18.86 -5.05
C ILE A 32 6.13 -20.25 -5.64
N ASP A 33 7.08 -21.18 -5.45
CA ASP A 33 6.95 -22.55 -5.92
C ASP A 33 6.28 -23.48 -4.90
N ALA A 34 6.29 -23.07 -3.63
CA ALA A 34 5.64 -23.77 -2.52
C ALA A 34 5.22 -22.80 -1.43
N VAL A 35 4.11 -23.10 -0.75
CA VAL A 35 3.68 -22.34 0.43
C VAL A 35 4.41 -22.84 1.67
N ASP A 36 5.05 -21.93 2.40
CA ASP A 36 5.63 -22.18 3.72
C ASP A 36 4.88 -21.32 4.75
N LEU A 37 4.10 -21.96 5.62
CA LEU A 37 3.31 -21.28 6.64
C LEU A 37 4.15 -20.57 7.72
N LYS A 38 5.46 -20.86 7.78
CA LYS A 38 6.40 -20.23 8.72
C LYS A 38 7.12 -19.02 8.12
N GLN A 39 6.87 -18.70 6.85
CA GLN A 39 7.52 -17.62 6.13
C GLN A 39 6.51 -16.61 5.59
N GLY A 40 7.00 -15.41 5.27
CA GLY A 40 6.21 -14.32 4.71
C GLY A 40 5.56 -13.45 5.78
N TYR A 41 4.93 -12.38 5.31
CA TYR A 41 4.29 -11.38 6.16
C TYR A 41 2.99 -11.92 6.77
N ARG A 42 3.10 -12.61 7.90
CA ARG A 42 2.01 -13.28 8.64
C ARG A 42 1.99 -12.80 10.09
N PHE A 43 0.79 -12.73 10.67
CA PHE A 43 0.65 -12.36 12.07
C PHE A 43 1.35 -13.37 13.00
N GLU A 44 1.16 -14.66 12.75
CA GLU A 44 1.76 -15.71 13.56
C GLU A 44 3.30 -15.64 13.58
N THR A 45 3.92 -15.41 12.42
CA THR A 45 5.38 -15.27 12.35
C THR A 45 5.87 -13.98 13.02
N SER A 46 5.11 -12.89 12.95
CA SER A 46 5.45 -11.64 13.60
C SER A 46 5.32 -11.72 15.12
N LYS A 47 4.32 -12.48 15.62
CA LYS A 47 4.10 -12.70 17.05
C LYS A 47 5.25 -13.48 17.70
N LEU A 48 5.81 -14.45 16.98
CA LEU A 48 6.95 -15.25 17.46
C LEU A 48 8.25 -14.43 17.61
N GLN A 49 8.34 -13.25 17.00
CA GLN A 49 9.49 -12.36 17.10
C GLN A 49 9.39 -11.39 18.29
N ARG A 50 8.26 -11.35 18.98
CA ARG A 50 8.05 -10.52 20.17
C ARG A 50 8.37 -11.35 21.41
N GLU A 51 9.41 -10.95 22.13
CA GLU A 51 9.85 -11.58 23.39
C GLU A 51 8.95 -11.22 24.59
N ASP A 52 7.82 -10.58 24.39
CA ASP A 52 6.95 -10.16 25.48
C ASP A 52 5.99 -11.30 25.86
N ASP A 53 6.24 -11.88 27.05
CA ASP A 53 5.43 -12.89 27.75
C ASP A 53 4.16 -12.22 28.34
N ASP A 54 3.43 -11.51 27.49
CA ASP A 54 2.25 -10.74 27.88
C ASP A 54 0.99 -11.29 27.18
N ASP A 55 -0.01 -11.63 27.98
CA ASP A 55 -1.31 -12.13 27.52
C ASP A 55 -2.19 -11.04 26.89
N THR A 56 -1.73 -9.78 26.82
CA THR A 56 -2.50 -8.64 26.32
C THR A 56 -2.25 -8.43 24.83
N LEU A 57 -3.31 -8.42 24.02
CA LEU A 57 -3.28 -8.06 22.61
C LEU A 57 -3.99 -6.72 22.39
N ILE A 58 -3.22 -5.70 21.96
CA ILE A 58 -3.75 -4.35 21.68
C ILE A 58 -3.89 -4.17 20.17
N VAL A 59 -5.12 -4.04 19.71
CA VAL A 59 -5.46 -3.85 18.30
C VAL A 59 -6.06 -2.46 18.08
N VAL A 60 -5.53 -1.71 17.13
CA VAL A 60 -6.06 -0.40 16.72
C VAL A 60 -6.57 -0.48 15.29
N MET A 61 -7.80 0.00 15.06
CA MET A 61 -8.44 -0.05 13.73
C MET A 61 -8.77 1.35 13.22
N PHE A 62 -8.37 1.65 12.00
CA PHE A 62 -8.64 2.92 11.33
C PHE A 62 -9.57 2.72 10.14
N SER A 63 -10.73 3.37 10.17
CA SER A 63 -11.70 3.35 9.08
C SER A 63 -11.25 4.16 7.87
N GLY A 64 -11.92 3.95 6.73
CA GLY A 64 -11.80 4.80 5.57
C GLY A 64 -12.36 6.22 5.79
N GLY A 65 -12.06 7.13 4.85
CA GLY A 65 -12.52 8.52 4.90
C GLY A 65 -11.46 9.54 4.45
N GLY A 66 -10.47 9.08 3.67
CA GLY A 66 -9.43 9.95 3.11
C GLY A 66 -8.54 10.59 4.18
N THR A 67 -8.01 11.76 3.90
CA THR A 67 -7.11 12.49 4.80
C THR A 67 -7.75 12.80 6.17
N ARG A 68 -9.09 12.98 6.22
CA ARG A 68 -9.79 13.25 7.49
C ARG A 68 -9.74 12.04 8.43
N ALA A 69 -9.95 10.83 7.91
CA ALA A 69 -9.83 9.61 8.72
C ALA A 69 -8.40 9.40 9.20
N ALA A 70 -7.42 9.63 8.33
CA ALA A 70 -6.00 9.59 8.72
C ALA A 70 -5.66 10.62 9.81
N ALA A 71 -6.23 11.83 9.74
CA ALA A 71 -6.02 12.88 10.75
C ALA A 71 -6.65 12.51 12.11
N LEU A 72 -7.87 11.98 12.10
CA LEU A 72 -8.53 11.50 13.32
C LEU A 72 -7.71 10.36 13.96
N GLY A 73 -7.33 9.37 13.17
CA GLY A 73 -6.50 8.26 13.63
C GLY A 73 -5.14 8.73 14.18
N TYR A 74 -4.52 9.71 13.52
CA TYR A 74 -3.27 10.30 13.99
C TYR A 74 -3.45 10.95 15.39
N GLY A 75 -4.53 11.69 15.62
CA GLY A 75 -4.84 12.26 16.94
C GLY A 75 -5.02 11.17 18.01
N VAL A 76 -5.62 10.01 17.64
CA VAL A 76 -5.68 8.84 18.53
C VAL A 76 -4.28 8.33 18.87
N LEU A 77 -3.41 8.16 17.86
CA LEU A 77 -2.02 7.71 18.11
C LEU A 77 -1.25 8.71 18.99
N GLU A 78 -1.45 10.02 18.81
CA GLU A 78 -0.84 11.04 19.69
C GLU A 78 -1.30 10.85 21.15
N GLN A 79 -2.58 10.58 21.40
CA GLN A 79 -3.08 10.32 22.74
C GLN A 79 -2.54 9.01 23.32
N LEU A 80 -2.46 7.93 22.54
CA LEU A 80 -1.86 6.67 22.96
C LEU A 80 -0.37 6.85 23.31
N ASN A 81 0.34 7.71 22.58
CA ASN A 81 1.74 8.00 22.85
C ASN A 81 1.96 8.76 24.19
N GLN A 82 0.98 9.56 24.61
CA GLN A 82 1.06 10.30 25.89
C GLN A 82 0.71 9.43 27.10
N GLN A 83 -0.05 8.35 26.91
CA GLN A 83 -0.45 7.46 27.98
C GLN A 83 0.67 6.45 28.29
N GLN A 84 1.12 6.44 29.56
CA GLN A 84 2.10 5.48 30.03
C GLN A 84 1.42 4.31 30.74
N VAL A 85 1.76 3.11 30.35
CA VAL A 85 1.26 1.86 30.94
C VAL A 85 2.41 0.96 31.35
N THR A 86 2.15 0.07 32.32
CA THR A 86 3.10 -0.98 32.68
C THR A 86 2.51 -2.31 32.28
N ILE A 87 3.11 -2.93 31.27
CA ILE A 87 2.72 -4.23 30.73
C ILE A 87 3.95 -5.13 30.78
N GLY A 88 3.82 -6.38 31.25
CA GLY A 88 4.93 -7.30 31.44
C GLY A 88 6.05 -6.73 32.33
N GLY A 89 5.72 -5.87 33.30
CA GLY A 89 6.70 -5.22 34.18
C GLY A 89 7.51 -4.07 33.53
N LYS A 90 7.30 -3.77 32.24
CA LYS A 90 7.96 -2.69 31.52
C LYS A 90 7.02 -1.50 31.34
N ARG A 91 7.49 -0.29 31.72
CA ARG A 91 6.75 0.96 31.52
C ARG A 91 7.08 1.57 30.17
N LYS A 92 6.07 1.66 29.30
CA LYS A 92 6.18 2.24 27.95
C LYS A 92 4.92 3.04 27.63
N SER A 93 4.94 3.81 26.52
CA SER A 93 3.72 4.43 26.00
C SER A 93 2.72 3.34 25.59
N LEU A 94 1.42 3.63 25.69
CA LEU A 94 0.40 2.71 25.20
C LEU A 94 0.55 2.50 23.67
N LEU A 95 1.05 3.51 22.95
CA LEU A 95 1.38 3.42 21.54
C LEU A 95 2.43 2.34 21.24
N ALA A 96 3.51 2.28 22.06
CA ALA A 96 4.58 1.30 21.89
C ALA A 96 4.13 -0.16 22.19
N ASN A 97 2.99 -0.32 22.84
CA ASN A 97 2.40 -1.62 23.16
C ASN A 97 1.31 -2.05 22.17
N VAL A 98 1.03 -1.29 21.12
CA VAL A 98 0.09 -1.71 20.06
C VAL A 98 0.70 -2.86 19.27
N ASP A 99 -0.02 -3.99 19.19
CA ASP A 99 0.43 -5.21 18.52
C ASP A 99 0.00 -5.27 17.06
N VAL A 100 -1.24 -4.87 16.80
CA VAL A 100 -1.83 -4.94 15.46
C VAL A 100 -2.49 -3.61 15.12
N VAL A 101 -2.28 -3.18 13.89
CA VAL A 101 -3.00 -2.04 13.34
C VAL A 101 -3.70 -2.45 12.05
N VAL A 102 -5.00 -2.16 11.96
CA VAL A 102 -5.80 -2.43 10.76
C VAL A 102 -6.19 -1.11 10.12
N GLY A 103 -6.10 -1.02 8.80
CA GLY A 103 -6.47 0.20 8.11
C GLY A 103 -7.15 -0.01 6.76
N VAL A 104 -8.11 0.87 6.45
CA VAL A 104 -8.83 0.91 5.17
C VAL A 104 -8.70 2.32 4.59
N SER A 105 -8.37 2.44 3.29
CA SER A 105 -8.30 3.73 2.57
C SER A 105 -7.40 4.74 3.32
N GLY A 106 -7.91 5.92 3.68
CA GLY A 106 -7.14 6.90 4.47
C GLY A 106 -6.59 6.34 5.78
N GLY A 107 -7.32 5.43 6.44
CA GLY A 107 -6.83 4.71 7.61
C GLY A 107 -5.68 3.76 7.31
N SER A 108 -5.63 3.16 6.11
CA SER A 108 -4.52 2.30 5.70
C SER A 108 -3.22 3.07 5.51
N VAL A 109 -3.30 4.34 5.10
CA VAL A 109 -2.12 5.22 4.97
C VAL A 109 -1.44 5.39 6.33
N LEU A 110 -2.23 5.67 7.37
CA LEU A 110 -1.71 5.82 8.74
C LEU A 110 -1.24 4.49 9.31
N ALA A 111 -2.04 3.42 9.16
CA ALA A 111 -1.71 2.09 9.67
C ALA A 111 -0.38 1.58 9.13
N ALA A 112 -0.19 1.64 7.80
CA ALA A 112 1.04 1.21 7.15
C ALA A 112 2.25 2.09 7.55
N TYR A 113 2.03 3.40 7.71
CA TYR A 113 3.09 4.30 8.14
C TYR A 113 3.50 4.04 9.60
N PHE A 114 2.53 3.78 10.48
CA PHE A 114 2.78 3.43 11.86
C PHE A 114 3.53 2.10 11.98
N ALA A 115 3.13 1.08 11.23
CA ALA A 115 3.88 -0.17 11.18
C ALA A 115 5.34 0.03 10.76
N LEU A 116 5.58 0.85 9.73
CA LEU A 116 6.92 1.08 9.21
C LEU A 116 7.80 1.95 10.13
N LYS A 117 7.21 2.92 10.84
CA LYS A 117 7.94 3.97 11.58
C LYS A 117 7.83 3.85 13.10
N GLY A 118 6.87 3.07 13.62
CA GLY A 118 6.62 2.98 15.06
C GLY A 118 6.30 4.35 15.66
N GLU A 119 6.88 4.66 16.80
CA GLU A 119 6.69 5.93 17.51
C GLU A 119 7.17 7.14 16.70
N ASP A 120 8.11 6.98 15.75
CA ASP A 120 8.54 8.03 14.81
C ASP A 120 7.37 8.54 13.93
N THR A 121 6.25 7.83 13.90
CA THR A 121 5.02 8.27 13.21
C THR A 121 4.55 9.62 13.75
N ILE A 122 4.61 9.83 15.07
CA ILE A 122 4.10 11.06 15.70
C ILE A 122 4.79 12.32 15.16
N PRO A 123 6.13 12.46 15.16
CA PRO A 123 6.78 13.66 14.63
C PRO A 123 6.77 13.76 13.11
N LEU A 124 6.62 12.64 12.38
CA LEU A 124 6.84 12.61 10.93
C LEU A 124 5.57 12.66 10.09
N PHE A 125 4.50 11.95 10.48
CA PHE A 125 3.30 11.79 9.66
C PHE A 125 2.57 13.11 9.42
N TYR A 126 2.46 13.94 10.47
CA TYR A 126 1.86 15.26 10.33
C TYR A 126 2.56 16.09 9.24
N LYS A 127 3.88 16.18 9.30
CA LYS A 127 4.69 16.98 8.35
C LYS A 127 4.64 16.41 6.92
N ARG A 128 4.71 15.08 6.79
CA ARG A 128 4.84 14.40 5.50
C ARG A 128 3.50 14.19 4.78
N PHE A 129 2.41 14.12 5.52
CA PHE A 129 1.10 13.80 4.95
C PHE A 129 0.02 14.82 5.32
N LEU A 130 -0.27 15.03 6.61
CA LEU A 130 -1.41 15.83 7.03
C LEU A 130 -1.22 17.33 6.71
N HIS A 131 0.00 17.84 6.82
CA HIS A 131 0.31 19.23 6.48
C HIS A 131 0.43 19.47 4.97
N GLN A 132 0.43 18.39 4.16
CA GLN A 132 0.50 18.48 2.70
C GLN A 132 -0.90 18.50 2.09
N ASN A 133 -1.08 19.25 1.01
CA ASN A 133 -2.30 19.15 0.21
C ASN A 133 -2.19 17.96 -0.76
N PHE A 134 -2.16 16.74 -0.18
CA PHE A 134 -1.93 15.50 -0.91
C PHE A 134 -2.97 15.31 -2.03
N GLN A 135 -4.25 15.57 -1.75
CA GLN A 135 -5.32 15.44 -2.74
C GLN A 135 -5.11 16.34 -3.96
N ARG A 136 -4.74 17.61 -3.72
CA ARG A 136 -4.46 18.55 -4.82
C ARG A 136 -3.27 18.08 -5.67
N GLN A 137 -2.25 17.53 -5.04
CA GLN A 137 -1.06 17.03 -5.73
C GLN A 137 -1.39 15.83 -6.62
N VAL A 138 -2.17 14.87 -6.13
CA VAL A 138 -2.66 13.71 -6.90
C VAL A 138 -3.48 14.18 -8.11
N ILE A 139 -4.43 15.09 -7.91
CA ILE A 139 -5.24 15.65 -9.00
C ILE A 139 -4.36 16.37 -10.03
N LYS A 140 -3.45 17.23 -9.58
CA LYS A 140 -2.53 17.95 -10.48
C LYS A 140 -1.69 17.00 -11.33
N GLN A 141 -1.24 15.90 -10.77
CA GLN A 141 -0.47 14.89 -11.51
C GLN A 141 -1.32 14.10 -12.50
N ALA A 142 -2.55 13.73 -12.12
CA ALA A 142 -3.46 13.02 -13.00
C ALA A 142 -3.80 13.82 -14.28
N PHE A 143 -3.79 15.16 -14.19
CA PHE A 143 -4.02 16.05 -15.33
C PHE A 143 -2.75 16.70 -15.88
N SER A 144 -1.57 16.24 -15.48
CA SER A 144 -0.30 16.75 -16.02
C SER A 144 -0.06 16.25 -17.43
N MET A 145 0.31 17.15 -18.34
CA MET A 145 0.68 16.82 -19.72
C MET A 145 1.83 15.77 -19.78
N SER A 146 2.74 15.78 -18.81
CA SER A 146 3.84 14.81 -18.73
C SER A 146 3.37 13.39 -18.42
N ASN A 147 2.22 13.22 -17.79
CA ASN A 147 1.67 11.90 -17.43
C ASN A 147 0.65 11.36 -18.46
N LEU A 148 0.17 12.21 -19.40
CA LEU A 148 -0.78 11.77 -20.43
C LEU A 148 -0.28 10.56 -21.25
N PRO A 149 0.97 10.53 -21.73
CA PRO A 149 1.46 9.36 -22.47
C PRO A 149 1.51 8.09 -21.63
N ARG A 150 1.82 8.19 -20.34
CA ARG A 150 1.84 7.07 -19.39
C ARG A 150 0.44 6.54 -19.10
N LEU A 151 -0.52 7.45 -18.90
CA LEU A 151 -1.93 7.12 -18.67
C LEU A 151 -2.64 6.56 -19.91
N ALA A 152 -2.07 6.75 -21.11
CA ALA A 152 -2.54 6.11 -22.34
C ALA A 152 -2.06 4.66 -22.46
N SER A 153 -1.10 4.21 -21.62
CA SER A 153 -0.67 2.81 -21.58
C SER A 153 -1.73 1.95 -20.90
N PRO A 154 -2.07 0.76 -21.44
CA PRO A 154 -3.00 -0.16 -20.80
C PRO A 154 -2.47 -0.72 -19.46
N GLU A 155 -1.16 -0.65 -19.24
CA GLU A 155 -0.48 -1.19 -18.06
C GLU A 155 -0.27 -0.15 -16.93
N TYR A 156 -0.71 1.10 -17.13
CA TYR A 156 -0.51 2.18 -16.18
C TYR A 156 -1.78 3.03 -16.03
N GLY A 157 -2.25 3.13 -14.82
CA GLY A 157 -3.47 3.84 -14.51
C GLY A 157 -3.31 4.90 -13.41
N ARG A 158 -4.42 5.57 -13.10
CA ARG A 158 -4.45 6.56 -12.00
C ARG A 158 -4.16 5.96 -10.63
N GLY A 159 -4.39 4.64 -10.46
CA GLY A 159 -3.98 3.90 -9.25
C GLY A 159 -2.46 3.82 -9.10
N ASP A 160 -1.73 3.65 -10.20
CA ASP A 160 -0.26 3.64 -10.19
C ASP A 160 0.33 5.03 -9.91
N LEU A 161 -0.31 6.10 -10.40
CA LEU A 161 0.03 7.47 -9.99
C LEU A 161 -0.15 7.68 -8.48
N LEU A 162 -1.22 7.14 -7.90
CA LEU A 162 -1.46 7.23 -6.47
C LEU A 162 -0.39 6.47 -5.68
N GLN A 163 0.01 5.29 -6.14
CA GLN A 163 1.14 4.55 -5.58
C GLN A 163 2.42 5.40 -5.59
N GLU A 164 2.78 6.01 -6.72
CA GLU A 164 3.96 6.86 -6.85
C GLU A 164 3.94 8.04 -5.86
N GLN A 165 2.75 8.62 -5.63
CA GLN A 165 2.61 9.68 -4.62
C GLN A 165 2.90 9.16 -3.21
N PHE A 166 2.35 8.02 -2.84
CA PHE A 166 2.63 7.41 -1.55
C PHE A 166 4.10 7.01 -1.40
N GLU A 167 4.76 6.54 -2.47
CA GLU A 167 6.20 6.29 -2.49
C GLU A 167 6.98 7.58 -2.22
N ASN A 168 6.66 8.66 -2.93
CA ASN A 168 7.41 9.91 -2.85
C ASN A 168 7.29 10.61 -1.48
N TYR A 169 6.12 10.54 -0.84
CA TYR A 169 5.86 11.29 0.39
C TYR A 169 6.05 10.48 1.67
N LEU A 170 5.74 9.18 1.64
CA LEU A 170 5.62 8.39 2.86
C LEU A 170 6.53 7.15 2.91
N PHE A 171 6.40 6.27 1.92
CA PHE A 171 6.93 4.91 2.06
C PHE A 171 8.26 4.70 1.35
N GLY A 172 8.65 5.59 0.42
CA GLY A 172 9.80 5.33 -0.44
C GLY A 172 9.61 4.04 -1.22
N LYS A 173 10.64 3.22 -1.25
CA LYS A 173 10.63 1.92 -1.91
C LYS A 173 10.36 0.74 -0.95
N ALA A 174 9.87 1.02 0.25
CA ALA A 174 9.62 0.00 1.26
C ALA A 174 8.59 -1.05 0.78
N THR A 175 8.83 -2.29 1.14
CA THR A 175 8.05 -3.48 0.80
C THR A 175 7.49 -4.14 2.05
N PHE A 176 6.65 -5.16 1.89
CA PHE A 176 6.20 -5.98 3.02
C PHE A 176 7.33 -6.77 3.67
N ARG A 177 8.41 -7.08 2.93
CA ARG A 177 9.60 -7.70 3.51
C ARG A 177 10.32 -6.76 4.48
N ASP A 178 10.25 -5.45 4.26
CA ASP A 178 10.78 -4.47 5.21
C ASP A 178 9.92 -4.41 6.47
N LEU A 179 8.59 -4.57 6.36
CA LEU A 179 7.72 -4.72 7.53
C LEU A 179 7.99 -6.02 8.28
N GLU A 180 8.23 -7.13 7.57
CA GLU A 180 8.54 -8.42 8.17
C GLU A 180 9.85 -8.39 8.97
N LYS A 181 10.91 -7.77 8.42
CA LYS A 181 12.27 -7.86 8.96
C LYS A 181 12.70 -6.65 9.79
N HIS A 182 12.15 -5.49 9.52
CA HIS A 182 12.63 -4.21 10.04
C HIS A 182 11.52 -3.30 10.55
N SER A 183 10.35 -3.86 10.85
CA SER A 183 9.24 -3.11 11.41
C SER A 183 9.65 -2.47 12.75
N LYS A 184 9.34 -1.19 12.90
CA LYS A 184 9.49 -0.45 14.16
C LYS A 184 8.19 -0.35 14.94
N GLY A 185 7.08 -0.73 14.34
CA GLY A 185 5.73 -0.63 14.87
C GLY A 185 4.98 -1.95 14.85
N PRO A 186 3.65 -1.90 15.00
CA PRO A 186 2.78 -3.07 15.04
C PRO A 186 2.70 -3.80 13.71
N PHE A 187 2.15 -5.02 13.76
CA PHE A 187 1.76 -5.74 12.54
C PHE A 187 0.60 -5.02 11.86
N ALA A 188 0.77 -4.63 10.59
CA ALA A 188 -0.25 -3.90 9.86
C ALA A 188 -1.07 -4.81 8.96
N ILE A 189 -2.40 -4.69 9.02
CA ILE A 189 -3.33 -5.28 8.06
C ILE A 189 -3.91 -4.15 7.21
N ILE A 190 -3.46 -4.07 5.96
CA ILE A 190 -4.02 -3.16 4.97
C ILE A 190 -5.16 -3.90 4.28
N SER A 191 -6.39 -3.36 4.35
CA SER A 191 -7.57 -3.98 3.75
C SER A 191 -8.02 -3.21 2.51
N ALA A 192 -8.33 -3.93 1.45
CA ALA A 192 -8.94 -3.42 0.23
C ALA A 192 -10.20 -4.24 -0.10
N THR A 193 -10.84 -3.95 -1.23
CA THR A 193 -11.94 -4.74 -1.77
C THR A 193 -11.48 -5.41 -3.06
N ASP A 194 -11.63 -6.72 -3.15
CA ASP A 194 -11.53 -7.43 -4.41
C ASP A 194 -12.75 -7.07 -5.27
N MET A 195 -12.51 -6.42 -6.40
CA MET A 195 -13.59 -5.95 -7.27
C MET A 195 -14.26 -7.08 -8.08
N GLY A 196 -13.61 -8.23 -8.18
CA GLY A 196 -14.15 -9.39 -8.91
C GLY A 196 -15.28 -10.09 -8.15
N ILE A 197 -15.12 -10.21 -6.83
CA ILE A 197 -16.05 -10.93 -5.96
C ILE A 197 -16.75 -10.04 -4.93
N GLY A 198 -16.33 -8.77 -4.79
CA GLY A 198 -16.92 -7.81 -3.85
C GLY A 198 -16.53 -8.04 -2.39
N GLU A 199 -15.55 -8.87 -2.11
CA GLU A 199 -15.13 -9.22 -0.76
C GLU A 199 -13.90 -8.44 -0.29
N ARG A 200 -13.70 -8.45 1.03
CA ARG A 200 -12.52 -7.86 1.65
C ARG A 200 -11.27 -8.68 1.30
N PHE A 201 -10.24 -7.99 0.85
CA PHE A 201 -8.93 -8.51 0.57
C PHE A 201 -7.90 -7.89 1.54
N ASN A 202 -7.22 -8.71 2.33
CA ASN A 202 -6.19 -8.24 3.25
C ASN A 202 -4.79 -8.48 2.66
N PHE A 203 -3.92 -7.50 2.81
CA PHE A 203 -2.52 -7.64 2.40
C PHE A 203 -1.72 -8.33 3.51
N THR A 204 -1.95 -9.63 3.66
CA THR A 204 -1.16 -10.58 4.46
C THR A 204 -0.84 -11.80 3.61
N GLN A 205 0.20 -12.55 3.94
CA GLN A 205 0.66 -13.66 3.10
C GLN A 205 -0.42 -14.74 2.91
N GLU A 206 -1.30 -14.93 3.89
CA GLU A 206 -2.42 -15.89 3.81
C GLU A 206 -3.35 -15.62 2.60
N TYR A 207 -3.58 -14.34 2.27
CA TYR A 207 -4.36 -13.95 1.09
C TYR A 207 -3.59 -14.10 -0.22
N PHE A 208 -2.25 -14.12 -0.16
CA PHE A 208 -1.38 -14.25 -1.32
C PHE A 208 -0.98 -15.70 -1.62
N ASP A 209 -1.08 -16.61 -0.65
CA ASP A 209 -0.79 -18.03 -0.82
C ASP A 209 -1.62 -18.70 -1.92
N PRO A 210 -2.97 -18.51 -1.98
CA PRO A 210 -3.79 -19.07 -3.06
C PRO A 210 -3.38 -18.58 -4.45
N MET A 211 -2.82 -17.38 -4.53
CA MET A 211 -2.32 -16.79 -5.77
C MET A 211 -0.88 -17.19 -6.10
N CYS A 212 -0.23 -17.98 -5.24
CA CYS A 212 1.17 -18.39 -5.35
C CYS A 212 2.12 -17.18 -5.55
N ILE A 213 1.97 -16.14 -4.73
CA ILE A 213 2.72 -14.89 -4.81
C ILE A 213 3.42 -14.61 -3.48
N ASP A 214 4.68 -14.16 -3.56
CA ASP A 214 5.43 -13.62 -2.42
C ASP A 214 5.02 -12.17 -2.13
N LEU A 215 4.16 -11.97 -1.14
CA LEU A 215 3.77 -10.62 -0.69
C LEU A 215 4.99 -9.79 -0.26
N GLY A 216 6.04 -10.42 0.26
CA GLY A 216 7.24 -9.73 0.72
C GLY A 216 7.83 -8.77 -0.32
N ASN A 217 7.67 -9.06 -1.60
CA ASN A 217 8.18 -8.23 -2.69
C ASN A 217 7.22 -7.09 -3.11
N LEU A 218 5.99 -7.07 -2.60
CA LEU A 218 5.04 -6.01 -2.90
C LEU A 218 5.41 -4.72 -2.17
N ARG A 219 5.33 -3.59 -2.87
CA ARG A 219 5.49 -2.26 -2.28
C ARG A 219 4.35 -1.96 -1.33
N ILE A 220 4.65 -1.44 -0.14
CA ILE A 220 3.63 -0.97 0.83
C ILE A 220 2.73 0.09 0.16
N ALA A 221 3.33 1.02 -0.57
CA ALA A 221 2.60 2.05 -1.29
C ALA A 221 1.57 1.48 -2.28
N ARG A 222 1.83 0.31 -2.91
CA ARG A 222 0.89 -0.34 -3.83
C ARG A 222 -0.33 -0.89 -3.09
N ALA A 223 -0.14 -1.53 -1.95
CA ALA A 223 -1.23 -2.01 -1.10
C ALA A 223 -2.10 -0.86 -0.58
N VAL A 224 -1.46 0.22 -0.11
CA VAL A 224 -2.15 1.44 0.34
C VAL A 224 -2.89 2.12 -0.81
N ALA A 225 -2.32 2.16 -2.02
CA ALA A 225 -2.99 2.66 -3.21
C ALA A 225 -4.21 1.80 -3.57
N ALA A 226 -4.09 0.46 -3.54
CA ALA A 226 -5.22 -0.45 -3.76
C ALA A 226 -6.36 -0.22 -2.76
N SER A 227 -6.02 -0.10 -1.47
CA SER A 227 -6.97 0.21 -0.40
C SER A 227 -7.65 1.58 -0.56
N SER A 228 -6.96 2.54 -1.22
CA SER A 228 -7.42 3.94 -1.39
C SER A 228 -8.02 4.21 -2.76
N SER A 229 -8.08 3.22 -3.65
CA SER A 229 -8.58 3.36 -5.02
C SER A 229 -10.11 3.41 -5.06
N VAL A 230 -10.65 4.62 -4.86
CA VAL A 230 -12.09 4.86 -4.99
C VAL A 230 -12.51 4.64 -6.44
N PRO A 231 -13.50 3.76 -6.71
CA PRO A 231 -14.03 3.53 -8.05
C PRO A 231 -14.41 4.84 -8.75
N MET A 232 -14.26 4.89 -10.09
CA MET A 232 -14.45 6.06 -10.96
C MET A 232 -13.37 7.15 -10.82
N VAL A 233 -12.75 7.34 -9.65
CA VAL A 233 -11.69 8.34 -9.44
C VAL A 233 -10.31 7.74 -9.77
N PHE A 234 -10.04 6.55 -9.24
CA PHE A 234 -8.79 5.82 -9.47
C PHE A 234 -9.05 4.52 -10.22
N ALA A 235 -8.08 4.11 -11.03
CA ALA A 235 -8.08 2.77 -11.60
C ALA A 235 -7.79 1.73 -10.51
N PRO A 236 -8.43 0.55 -10.55
CA PRO A 236 -8.08 -0.55 -9.66
C PRO A 236 -6.61 -0.94 -9.80
N ILE A 237 -6.02 -1.39 -8.72
CA ILE A 237 -4.70 -2.00 -8.75
C ILE A 237 -4.86 -3.46 -9.14
N THR A 238 -4.22 -3.85 -10.22
CA THR A 238 -4.21 -5.25 -10.67
C THR A 238 -3.05 -6.00 -10.03
N LEU A 239 -3.32 -7.20 -9.55
CA LEU A 239 -2.34 -8.17 -9.10
C LEU A 239 -2.34 -9.35 -10.08
N ASN A 240 -1.15 -9.92 -10.34
CA ASN A 240 -1.06 -11.17 -11.08
C ASN A 240 -1.54 -12.33 -10.20
N ASN A 241 -2.02 -13.39 -10.83
CA ASN A 241 -2.42 -14.61 -10.14
C ASN A 241 -1.66 -15.80 -10.75
N ASN A 242 -0.83 -16.45 -9.94
CA ASN A 242 -0.07 -17.64 -10.31
C ASN A 242 -0.67 -18.92 -9.69
N GLY A 243 -1.94 -18.89 -9.26
CA GLY A 243 -2.63 -19.99 -8.60
C GLY A 243 -2.44 -21.33 -9.33
N GLY A 244 -2.32 -22.41 -8.57
CA GLY A 244 -2.04 -23.75 -9.06
C GLY A 244 -0.55 -24.10 -9.27
N ARG A 245 0.38 -23.14 -9.09
CA ARG A 245 1.82 -23.40 -9.29
C ARG A 245 2.55 -23.83 -8.03
N CYS A 246 2.04 -23.50 -6.84
CA CYS A 246 2.74 -23.70 -5.56
C CYS A 246 2.12 -24.80 -4.68
N ASN A 247 1.30 -25.67 -5.23
CA ASN A 247 0.62 -26.76 -4.51
C ASN A 247 -0.13 -26.28 -3.24
N TYR A 248 -0.69 -25.07 -3.31
CA TYR A 248 -1.50 -24.54 -2.21
C TYR A 248 -2.71 -25.42 -1.97
N THR A 249 -2.90 -25.85 -0.71
CA THR A 249 -4.10 -26.55 -0.24
C THR A 249 -4.76 -25.66 0.82
N PRO A 250 -6.03 -25.29 0.65
CA PRO A 250 -6.76 -24.55 1.69
C PRO A 250 -6.76 -25.33 3.00
N PRO A 251 -6.64 -24.63 4.16
CA PRO A 251 -6.70 -25.27 5.48
C PRO A 251 -8.09 -25.85 5.80
#